data_7b37731d5a5d2d2ee58b97e7bc2f87c6
#
_entry.id   7b37731d5a5d2d2ee58b97e7bc2f87c6
#
_cell.length_a   1.000
_cell.length_b   1.000
_cell.length_c   1.000
_cell.angle_alpha   90.00
_cell.angle_beta   90.00
_cell.angle_gamma   90.00
#
_symmetry.space_group_name_H-M   'P 1'
#
loop_
_entity.id
_entity.type
_entity.pdbx_description
1 polymer ?
#
loop_
_entity_poly.entity_id
_entity_poly.type
_entity_poly.pdbx_seq_one_letter_code
_entity_poly.pdbx_strand_id
1 'polypeptide(L)'
;MHTKEQKMAAFGRLLDVLDTLRENCPWDKKQTNESLRANTIEETFELADALMKDDEANICKELGDVLLHVCFYARIGDEKGQFDIADVCDKLTDKLIFRHPHVYHPSQVGKAEPRPLPYVPDEATGNEADGMQNAKTSQQVIENWEQIKLKEKDGNKSVLSGVPDALPSLIKAYRIQDKARNVGFDW
;
A
#
# COMPACT_ATOMS: atom_id res chain seq x y z
N MET A 1 -1.69 -0.31 24.58
CA MET A 1 -1.62 -0.74 23.17
C MET A 1 -1.63 -2.26 23.09
N HIS A 2 -2.21 -2.83 22.03
CA HIS A 2 -2.30 -4.29 21.83
C HIS A 2 -0.96 -4.88 21.39
N THR A 3 -0.70 -6.16 21.74
CA THR A 3 0.44 -6.93 21.23
C THR A 3 0.28 -7.24 19.74
N LYS A 4 1.34 -7.69 19.08
CA LYS A 4 1.29 -8.12 17.68
C LYS A 4 0.29 -9.26 17.47
N GLU A 5 0.30 -10.25 18.38
CA GLU A 5 -0.59 -11.41 18.34
C GLU A 5 -2.06 -10.99 18.48
N GLN A 6 -2.36 -10.02 19.37
CA GLN A 6 -3.71 -9.45 19.51
C GLN A 6 -4.19 -8.73 18.26
N LYS A 7 -3.29 -7.99 17.59
CA LYS A 7 -3.58 -7.31 16.32
C LYS A 7 -3.85 -8.33 15.20
N MET A 8 -3.02 -9.36 15.10
CA MET A 8 -3.22 -10.44 14.13
C MET A 8 -4.54 -11.17 14.37
N ALA A 9 -4.86 -11.50 15.63
CA ALA A 9 -6.12 -12.14 15.98
C ALA A 9 -7.35 -11.23 15.69
N ALA A 10 -7.22 -9.92 15.89
CA ALA A 10 -8.29 -8.99 15.54
C ALA A 10 -8.53 -8.94 14.04
N PHE A 11 -7.46 -8.92 13.23
CA PHE A 11 -7.56 -8.97 11.78
C PHE A 11 -8.16 -10.30 11.29
N GLY A 12 -7.74 -11.44 11.87
CA GLY A 12 -8.32 -12.75 11.57
C GLY A 12 -9.83 -12.76 11.81
N ARG A 13 -10.30 -12.26 12.97
CA ARG A 13 -11.75 -12.16 13.24
C ARG A 13 -12.51 -11.29 12.23
N LEU A 14 -11.89 -10.22 11.72
CA LEU A 14 -12.49 -9.42 10.66
C LEU A 14 -12.72 -10.24 9.38
N LEU A 15 -11.72 -11.04 8.99
CA LEU A 15 -11.83 -11.92 7.82
C LEU A 15 -12.93 -12.97 8.02
N ASP A 16 -12.99 -13.63 9.18
CA ASP A 16 -14.03 -14.62 9.52
C ASP A 16 -15.45 -14.01 9.42
N VAL A 17 -15.62 -12.78 9.93
CA VAL A 17 -16.89 -12.07 9.87
C VAL A 17 -17.25 -11.73 8.42
N LEU A 18 -16.31 -11.24 7.64
CA LEU A 18 -16.54 -10.91 6.23
C LEU A 18 -16.90 -12.14 5.40
N ASP A 19 -16.23 -13.27 5.62
CA ASP A 19 -16.57 -14.55 4.98
C ASP A 19 -18.00 -14.99 5.33
N THR A 20 -18.37 -14.89 6.61
CA THR A 20 -19.73 -15.20 7.08
C THR A 20 -20.77 -14.30 6.41
N LEU A 21 -20.50 -12.99 6.33
CA LEU A 21 -21.39 -12.03 5.67
C LEU A 21 -21.49 -12.33 4.17
N ARG A 22 -20.36 -12.60 3.51
CA ARG A 22 -20.33 -12.92 2.09
C ARG A 22 -21.14 -14.17 1.76
N GLU A 23 -21.18 -15.15 2.65
CA GLU A 23 -21.94 -16.37 2.50
C GLU A 23 -23.42 -16.25 2.86
N ASN A 24 -23.79 -15.39 3.81
CA ASN A 24 -25.11 -15.41 4.44
C ASN A 24 -25.92 -14.14 4.25
N CYS A 25 -25.27 -12.98 4.09
CA CYS A 25 -25.98 -11.72 3.92
C CYS A 25 -26.42 -11.52 2.46
N PRO A 26 -27.73 -11.29 2.18
CA PRO A 26 -28.22 -11.11 0.81
C PRO A 26 -27.66 -9.89 0.11
N TRP A 27 -27.22 -8.86 0.86
CA TRP A 27 -26.61 -7.67 0.30
C TRP A 27 -25.14 -7.93 -0.06
N ASP A 28 -24.37 -8.49 0.88
CA ASP A 28 -22.93 -8.75 0.69
C ASP A 28 -22.70 -9.75 -0.47
N LYS A 29 -23.52 -10.80 -0.58
CA LYS A 29 -23.49 -11.78 -1.69
C LYS A 29 -23.52 -11.15 -3.07
N LYS A 30 -24.22 -10.05 -3.24
CA LYS A 30 -24.45 -9.42 -4.54
C LYS A 30 -23.35 -8.41 -4.91
N GLN A 31 -22.47 -8.06 -3.97
CA GLN A 31 -21.47 -7.05 -4.23
C GLN A 31 -20.43 -7.54 -5.24
N THR A 32 -20.03 -6.63 -6.09
CA THR A 32 -18.97 -6.80 -7.11
C THR A 32 -17.94 -5.68 -6.98
N ASN A 33 -16.81 -5.81 -7.66
CA ASN A 33 -15.81 -4.74 -7.72
C ASN A 33 -16.43 -3.43 -8.23
N GLU A 34 -17.35 -3.50 -9.18
CA GLU A 34 -18.03 -2.35 -9.75
C GLU A 34 -18.99 -1.70 -8.76
N SER A 35 -19.80 -2.52 -8.05
CA SER A 35 -20.80 -2.00 -7.12
C SER A 35 -20.18 -1.31 -5.91
N LEU A 36 -19.03 -1.80 -5.42
CA LEU A 36 -18.34 -1.25 -4.26
C LEU A 36 -17.45 -0.05 -4.58
N ARG A 37 -17.13 0.19 -5.86
CA ARG A 37 -16.16 1.22 -6.24
C ARG A 37 -16.54 2.63 -5.78
N ALA A 38 -17.81 2.99 -5.89
CA ALA A 38 -18.29 4.32 -5.46
C ALA A 38 -18.13 4.50 -3.95
N ASN A 39 -18.53 3.49 -3.17
CA ASN A 39 -18.39 3.50 -1.71
C ASN A 39 -16.93 3.59 -1.29
N THR A 40 -16.01 2.86 -1.95
CA THR A 40 -14.58 2.96 -1.65
C THR A 40 -14.05 4.39 -1.81
N ILE A 41 -14.52 5.12 -2.83
CA ILE A 41 -14.16 6.53 -3.04
C ILE A 41 -14.73 7.39 -1.91
N GLU A 42 -15.98 7.16 -1.53
CA GLU A 42 -16.65 7.85 -0.42
C GLU A 42 -15.88 7.67 0.89
N GLU A 43 -15.60 6.43 1.31
CA GLU A 43 -14.84 6.13 2.54
C GLU A 43 -13.43 6.76 2.53
N THR A 44 -12.77 6.82 1.38
CA THR A 44 -11.47 7.51 1.30
C THR A 44 -11.58 9.02 1.50
N PHE A 45 -12.68 9.65 1.07
CA PHE A 45 -12.92 11.07 1.33
C PHE A 45 -13.37 11.32 2.77
N GLU A 46 -14.16 10.43 3.38
CA GLU A 46 -14.53 10.52 4.79
C GLU A 46 -13.29 10.40 5.69
N LEU A 47 -12.41 9.45 5.39
CA LEU A 47 -11.12 9.36 6.06
C LEU A 47 -10.29 10.65 5.90
N ALA A 48 -10.25 11.23 4.69
CA ALA A 48 -9.52 12.47 4.46
C ALA A 48 -10.09 13.64 5.27
N ASP A 49 -11.42 13.73 5.39
CA ASP A 49 -12.10 14.75 6.20
C ASP A 49 -11.81 14.58 7.70
N ALA A 50 -11.87 13.33 8.20
CA ALA A 50 -11.50 13.01 9.58
C ALA A 50 -10.06 13.38 9.90
N LEU A 51 -9.13 13.10 8.97
CA LEU A 51 -7.70 13.46 9.11
C LEU A 51 -7.50 14.99 9.12
N MET A 52 -8.22 15.74 8.27
CA MET A 52 -8.13 17.21 8.27
C MET A 52 -8.65 17.84 9.56
N LYS A 53 -9.61 17.18 10.22
CA LYS A 53 -10.19 17.64 11.49
C LYS A 53 -9.43 17.15 12.72
N ASP A 54 -8.44 16.29 12.55
CA ASP A 54 -7.70 15.61 13.63
C ASP A 54 -8.65 14.87 14.61
N ASP A 55 -9.73 14.27 14.06
CA ASP A 55 -10.76 13.56 14.82
C ASP A 55 -10.37 12.09 14.97
N GLU A 56 -9.66 11.75 16.06
CA GLU A 56 -9.14 10.41 16.31
C GLU A 56 -10.22 9.31 16.26
N ALA A 57 -11.42 9.59 16.75
CA ALA A 57 -12.51 8.62 16.79
C ALA A 57 -13.00 8.31 15.37
N ASN A 58 -13.22 9.34 14.56
CA ASN A 58 -13.62 9.19 13.16
C ASN A 58 -12.46 8.62 12.32
N ILE A 59 -11.20 9.04 12.53
CA ILE A 59 -10.05 8.43 11.86
C ILE A 59 -10.03 6.91 12.07
N CYS A 60 -10.25 6.45 13.31
CA CYS A 60 -10.28 5.01 13.60
C CYS A 60 -11.45 4.31 12.89
N LYS A 61 -12.62 4.94 12.84
CA LYS A 61 -13.80 4.42 12.13
C LYS A 61 -13.53 4.30 10.62
N GLU A 62 -13.16 5.40 9.98
CA GLU A 62 -12.98 5.45 8.52
C GLU A 62 -11.82 4.58 8.03
N LEU A 63 -10.75 4.41 8.85
CA LEU A 63 -9.72 3.39 8.58
C LEU A 63 -10.31 1.98 8.56
N GLY A 64 -11.30 1.69 9.41
CA GLY A 64 -12.03 0.42 9.41
C GLY A 64 -12.83 0.22 8.12
N ASP A 65 -13.54 1.26 7.65
CA ASP A 65 -14.37 1.20 6.47
C ASP A 65 -13.51 1.07 5.18
N VAL A 66 -12.40 1.79 5.09
CA VAL A 66 -11.40 1.58 4.01
C VAL A 66 -10.80 0.17 4.06
N LEU A 67 -10.46 -0.34 5.25
CA LEU A 67 -9.94 -1.70 5.42
C LEU A 67 -10.98 -2.76 5.02
N LEU A 68 -12.26 -2.55 5.34
CA LEU A 68 -13.35 -3.41 4.91
C LEU A 68 -13.35 -3.56 3.38
N HIS A 69 -13.25 -2.47 2.65
CA HIS A 69 -13.20 -2.50 1.18
C HIS A 69 -11.98 -3.28 0.65
N VAL A 70 -10.81 -3.10 1.27
CA VAL A 70 -9.61 -3.88 0.91
C VAL A 70 -9.85 -5.38 1.07
N CYS A 71 -10.37 -5.79 2.23
CA CYS A 71 -10.67 -7.19 2.52
C CYS A 71 -11.78 -7.73 1.59
N PHE A 72 -12.79 -6.92 1.28
CA PHE A 72 -13.89 -7.32 0.41
C PHE A 72 -13.43 -7.57 -1.03
N TYR A 73 -12.60 -6.70 -1.59
CA TYR A 73 -12.01 -6.92 -2.92
C TYR A 73 -11.09 -8.15 -2.96
N ALA A 74 -10.33 -8.37 -1.89
CA ALA A 74 -9.51 -9.57 -1.77
C ALA A 74 -10.38 -10.85 -1.71
N ARG A 75 -11.50 -10.82 -0.99
CA ARG A 75 -12.46 -11.92 -0.93
C ARG A 75 -13.12 -12.20 -2.30
N ILE A 76 -13.49 -11.16 -3.05
CA ILE A 76 -14.00 -11.31 -4.42
C ILE A 76 -12.92 -11.88 -5.37
N GLY A 77 -11.65 -11.50 -5.15
CA GLY A 77 -10.50 -12.07 -5.88
C GLY A 77 -10.32 -13.56 -5.61
N ASP A 78 -10.43 -13.97 -4.35
CA ASP A 78 -10.34 -15.36 -3.91
C ASP A 78 -11.46 -16.22 -4.51
N GLU A 79 -12.70 -15.76 -4.51
CA GLU A 79 -13.84 -16.42 -5.16
C GLU A 79 -13.62 -16.68 -6.66
N LYS A 80 -12.80 -15.84 -7.29
CA LYS A 80 -12.43 -15.97 -8.72
C LYS A 80 -11.15 -16.79 -8.92
N GLY A 81 -10.51 -17.25 -7.84
CA GLY A 81 -9.22 -17.95 -7.89
C GLY A 81 -8.09 -17.09 -8.44
N GLN A 82 -8.13 -15.77 -8.23
CA GLN A 82 -7.15 -14.81 -8.77
C GLN A 82 -6.09 -14.40 -7.76
N PHE A 83 -6.51 -14.03 -6.56
CA PHE A 83 -5.66 -13.64 -5.42
C PHE A 83 -6.52 -13.54 -4.18
N ASP A 84 -5.89 -13.58 -3.01
CA ASP A 84 -6.52 -13.38 -1.70
C ASP A 84 -5.84 -12.25 -0.90
N ILE A 85 -6.25 -12.10 0.36
CA ILE A 85 -5.70 -11.05 1.24
C ILE A 85 -4.22 -11.31 1.59
N ALA A 86 -3.76 -12.56 1.62
CA ALA A 86 -2.36 -12.88 1.85
C ALA A 86 -1.50 -12.40 0.68
N ASP A 87 -1.94 -12.66 -0.57
CA ASP A 87 -1.28 -12.14 -1.77
C ASP A 87 -1.16 -10.61 -1.76
N VAL A 88 -2.22 -9.91 -1.31
CA VAL A 88 -2.22 -8.44 -1.21
C VAL A 88 -1.17 -7.99 -0.20
N CYS A 89 -1.13 -8.61 0.98
CA CYS A 89 -0.18 -8.29 2.04
C CYS A 89 1.26 -8.60 1.61
N ASP A 90 1.51 -9.77 1.02
CA ASP A 90 2.84 -10.21 0.62
C ASP A 90 3.41 -9.32 -0.50
N LYS A 91 2.62 -9.05 -1.53
CA LYS A 91 3.03 -8.14 -2.62
C LYS A 91 3.31 -6.73 -2.12
N LEU A 92 2.52 -6.23 -1.15
CA LEU A 92 2.80 -4.93 -0.53
C LEU A 92 4.08 -4.98 0.30
N THR A 93 4.28 -6.02 1.08
CA THR A 93 5.47 -6.22 1.91
C THR A 93 6.74 -6.28 1.05
N ASP A 94 6.74 -7.08 0.01
CA ASP A 94 7.86 -7.18 -0.92
C ASP A 94 8.17 -5.84 -1.59
N LYS A 95 7.14 -5.13 -2.02
CA LYS A 95 7.28 -3.78 -2.58
C LYS A 95 7.92 -2.80 -1.58
N LEU A 96 7.48 -2.83 -0.31
CA LEU A 96 8.03 -1.96 0.73
C LEU A 96 9.50 -2.30 1.03
N ILE A 97 9.84 -3.58 1.15
CA ILE A 97 11.22 -4.03 1.35
C ILE A 97 12.10 -3.59 0.16
N PHE A 98 11.65 -3.84 -1.05
CA PHE A 98 12.38 -3.49 -2.26
C PHE A 98 12.63 -1.97 -2.39
N ARG A 99 11.65 -1.15 -2.01
CA ARG A 99 11.73 0.32 -2.09
C ARG A 99 12.47 0.99 -0.93
N HIS A 100 12.85 0.22 0.10
CA HIS A 100 13.58 0.74 1.25
C HIS A 100 14.92 0.02 1.46
N PRO A 101 15.83 0.05 0.46
CA PRO A 101 17.12 -0.65 0.56
C PRO A 101 18.02 -0.09 1.67
N HIS A 102 17.74 1.12 2.16
CA HIS A 102 18.41 1.74 3.31
C HIS A 102 17.91 1.21 4.67
N VAL A 103 16.86 0.38 4.68
CA VAL A 103 16.30 -0.27 5.88
C VAL A 103 16.35 -1.79 5.76
N TYR A 104 16.15 -2.33 4.55
CA TYR A 104 16.05 -3.76 4.29
C TYR A 104 17.06 -4.22 3.24
N HIS A 105 17.69 -5.36 3.49
CA HIS A 105 18.56 -5.96 2.48
C HIS A 105 17.75 -6.56 1.32
N PRO A 106 18.17 -6.43 0.04
CA PRO A 106 17.44 -6.98 -1.12
C PRO A 106 17.16 -8.48 -1.05
N SER A 107 18.00 -9.25 -0.36
CA SER A 107 17.79 -10.71 -0.16
C SER A 107 16.57 -11.06 0.67
N GLN A 108 15.87 -10.07 1.22
CA GLN A 108 14.66 -10.25 2.02
C GLN A 108 13.37 -10.24 1.20
N VAL A 109 13.41 -9.82 -0.06
CA VAL A 109 12.26 -9.85 -0.96
C VAL A 109 11.85 -11.30 -1.25
N GLY A 110 10.55 -11.61 -1.24
CA GLY A 110 10.01 -12.93 -1.60
C GLY A 110 10.19 -14.04 -0.57
N LYS A 111 10.58 -13.75 0.67
CA LYS A 111 10.66 -14.76 1.74
C LYS A 111 9.40 -14.73 2.59
N ALA A 112 8.70 -15.86 2.67
CA ALA A 112 7.41 -16.00 3.36
C ALA A 112 7.48 -15.97 4.89
N GLU A 113 8.65 -15.89 5.53
CA GLU A 113 8.75 -15.85 6.98
C GLU A 113 8.60 -14.45 7.54
N PRO A 114 7.90 -14.29 8.68
CA PRO A 114 7.81 -13.00 9.36
C PRO A 114 9.21 -12.54 9.75
N ARG A 115 9.64 -11.45 9.16
CA ARG A 115 11.01 -10.97 9.31
C ARG A 115 11.12 -9.92 10.37
N PRO A 116 11.89 -10.23 11.37
CA PRO A 116 12.44 -9.19 12.17
C PRO A 116 13.76 -8.77 11.54
N LEU A 117 14.08 -7.60 11.62
CA LEU A 117 15.38 -7.02 11.85
C LEU A 117 15.64 -5.80 10.97
N PRO A 118 16.06 -4.73 11.64
CA PRO A 118 16.65 -3.61 10.94
C PRO A 118 17.88 -4.10 10.14
N TYR A 119 18.03 -3.57 8.97
CA TYR A 119 19.22 -3.72 8.14
C TYR A 119 20.46 -3.39 8.96
N VAL A 120 21.39 -4.33 8.99
CA VAL A 120 22.78 -4.08 9.39
C VAL A 120 23.61 -4.02 8.10
N PRO A 121 24.26 -2.89 7.79
CA PRO A 121 25.08 -2.78 6.62
C PRO A 121 26.20 -3.83 6.66
N ASP A 122 26.26 -4.68 5.63
CA ASP A 122 27.43 -5.56 5.44
C ASP A 122 28.50 -4.74 4.73
N GLU A 123 29.67 -4.57 5.36
CA GLU A 123 30.77 -3.72 4.88
C GLU A 123 31.45 -4.22 3.59
N ALA A 124 30.92 -5.24 2.92
CA ALA A 124 31.68 -6.03 1.96
C ALA A 124 31.21 -6.02 0.49
N THR A 125 30.22 -5.25 0.06
CA THR A 125 29.83 -5.25 -1.37
C THR A 125 29.78 -3.84 -1.96
N GLY A 126 30.92 -3.36 -2.43
CA GLY A 126 31.02 -2.16 -3.26
C GLY A 126 30.42 -2.38 -4.65
N ASN A 127 29.18 -1.95 -4.87
CA ASN A 127 28.54 -1.82 -6.16
C ASN A 127 27.56 -0.64 -6.14
N GLU A 128 27.14 -0.14 -7.31
CA GLU A 128 26.29 1.04 -7.53
C GLU A 128 24.97 1.12 -6.71
N ALA A 129 24.58 0.05 -6.03
CA ALA A 129 23.52 0.03 -5.03
C ALA A 129 23.89 0.80 -3.74
N ASP A 130 25.15 1.11 -3.52
CA ASP A 130 25.69 1.67 -2.28
C ASP A 130 25.16 3.09 -1.98
N GLY A 131 24.93 3.89 -3.01
CA GLY A 131 24.34 5.23 -2.86
C GLY A 131 22.89 5.21 -2.37
N MET A 132 22.11 4.19 -2.75
CA MET A 132 20.70 4.06 -2.35
C MET A 132 20.55 3.47 -0.94
N GLN A 133 21.50 2.67 -0.49
CA GLN A 133 21.51 2.07 0.85
C GLN A 133 21.88 3.08 1.94
N ASN A 134 22.59 4.15 1.59
CA ASN A 134 23.08 5.17 2.52
C ASN A 134 22.20 6.42 2.63
N ALA A 135 20.92 6.36 2.22
CA ALA A 135 20.02 7.50 2.33
C ALA A 135 19.82 7.91 3.79
N LYS A 136 20.30 9.11 4.16
CA LYS A 136 20.24 9.68 5.52
C LYS A 136 19.16 10.76 5.69
N THR A 137 18.57 11.21 4.60
CA THR A 137 17.54 12.25 4.60
C THR A 137 16.30 11.78 3.87
N SER A 138 15.13 12.29 4.26
CA SER A 138 13.86 12.01 3.57
C SER A 138 13.91 12.37 2.09
N GLN A 139 14.61 13.44 1.73
CA GLN A 139 14.77 13.86 0.35
C GLN A 139 15.52 12.81 -0.48
N GLN A 140 16.63 12.28 0.03
CA GLN A 140 17.39 11.20 -0.62
C GLN A 140 16.53 9.93 -0.79
N VAL A 141 15.69 9.60 0.18
CA VAL A 141 14.75 8.46 0.08
C VAL A 141 13.75 8.68 -1.07
N ILE A 142 13.18 9.88 -1.19
CA ILE A 142 12.22 10.21 -2.24
C ILE A 142 12.87 10.12 -3.63
N GLU A 143 14.06 10.69 -3.80
CA GLU A 143 14.83 10.62 -5.05
C GLU A 143 15.15 9.16 -5.43
N ASN A 144 15.60 8.36 -4.48
CA ASN A 144 15.86 6.94 -4.67
C ASN A 144 14.59 6.17 -5.07
N TRP A 145 13.43 6.49 -4.48
CA TRP A 145 12.18 5.84 -4.82
C TRP A 145 11.77 6.03 -6.28
N GLU A 146 11.94 7.22 -6.84
CA GLU A 146 11.61 7.43 -8.26
C GLU A 146 12.52 6.59 -9.16
N GLN A 147 13.82 6.49 -8.84
CA GLN A 147 14.75 5.63 -9.59
C GLN A 147 14.40 4.14 -9.43
N ILE A 148 14.05 3.71 -8.22
CA ILE A 148 13.68 2.32 -7.92
C ILE A 148 12.40 1.94 -8.69
N LYS A 149 11.39 2.81 -8.71
CA LYS A 149 10.14 2.60 -9.46
C LYS A 149 10.36 2.42 -10.96
N LEU A 150 11.38 3.04 -11.54
CA LEU A 150 11.73 2.85 -12.95
C LEU A 150 12.38 1.48 -13.23
N LYS A 151 12.98 0.86 -12.20
CA LYS A 151 13.63 -0.46 -12.30
C LYS A 151 12.67 -1.63 -11.97
N GLU A 152 11.46 -1.36 -11.49
CA GLU A 152 10.45 -2.40 -11.23
C GLU A 152 9.99 -3.05 -12.54
N LYS A 153 9.85 -4.39 -12.59
CA LYS A 153 9.42 -5.13 -13.78
C LYS A 153 8.09 -4.63 -14.36
N ASP A 154 7.17 -4.24 -13.47
CA ASP A 154 5.87 -3.64 -13.78
C ASP A 154 5.89 -2.12 -13.57
N GLY A 155 7.09 -1.54 -13.51
CA GLY A 155 7.31 -0.14 -13.22
C GLY A 155 6.79 0.81 -14.30
N ASN A 156 6.62 2.05 -13.92
CA ASN A 156 6.16 3.09 -14.83
C ASN A 156 7.17 3.30 -15.96
N LYS A 157 6.73 3.20 -17.22
CA LYS A 157 7.58 3.45 -18.39
C LYS A 157 8.05 4.89 -18.49
N SER A 158 7.41 5.81 -17.78
CA SER A 158 7.79 7.22 -17.66
C SER A 158 7.36 7.75 -16.28
N VAL A 159 7.89 8.89 -15.88
CA VAL A 159 7.57 9.56 -14.60
C VAL A 159 6.06 9.74 -14.42
N LEU A 160 5.33 10.08 -15.45
CA LEU A 160 3.89 10.36 -15.39
C LEU A 160 3.00 9.15 -15.64
N SER A 161 3.53 8.03 -16.15
CA SER A 161 2.71 6.85 -16.51
C SER A 161 2.02 6.16 -15.33
N GLY A 162 2.41 6.45 -14.09
CA GLY A 162 1.75 5.93 -12.89
C GLY A 162 0.69 6.85 -12.29
N VAL A 163 0.19 7.84 -13.04
CA VAL A 163 -0.93 8.68 -12.60
C VAL A 163 -2.23 8.10 -13.14
N PRO A 164 -3.14 7.59 -12.27
CA PRO A 164 -4.38 6.97 -12.72
C PRO A 164 -5.28 7.95 -13.48
N ASP A 165 -5.86 7.49 -14.59
CA ASP A 165 -6.79 8.33 -15.38
C ASP A 165 -8.08 8.66 -14.64
N ALA A 166 -8.51 7.80 -13.72
CA ALA A 166 -9.74 7.95 -12.94
C ALA A 166 -9.62 8.96 -11.77
N LEU A 167 -8.44 9.54 -11.52
CA LEU A 167 -8.30 10.54 -10.46
C LEU A 167 -9.13 11.79 -10.76
N PRO A 168 -9.78 12.39 -9.74
CA PRO A 168 -10.38 13.72 -9.86
C PRO A 168 -9.35 14.75 -10.38
N SER A 169 -9.78 15.66 -11.24
CA SER A 169 -8.88 16.53 -12.01
C SER A 169 -7.88 17.33 -11.16
N LEU A 170 -8.31 17.86 -10.02
CA LEU A 170 -7.43 18.62 -9.11
C LEU A 170 -6.38 17.71 -8.44
N ILE A 171 -6.80 16.52 -7.99
CA ILE A 171 -5.87 15.53 -7.40
C ILE A 171 -4.90 15.03 -8.46
N LYS A 172 -5.38 14.82 -9.70
CA LYS A 172 -4.54 14.42 -10.84
C LYS A 172 -3.49 15.49 -11.15
N ALA A 173 -3.89 16.76 -11.21
CA ALA A 173 -3.00 17.89 -11.43
C ALA A 173 -1.92 18.00 -10.34
N TYR A 174 -2.34 17.94 -9.07
CA TYR A 174 -1.42 17.92 -7.93
C TYR A 174 -0.42 16.76 -8.02
N ARG A 175 -0.89 15.55 -8.35
CA ARG A 175 -0.04 14.37 -8.49
C ARG A 175 0.95 14.46 -9.63
N ILE A 176 0.56 15.08 -10.76
CA ILE A 176 1.45 15.33 -11.90
C ILE A 176 2.55 16.30 -11.50
N GLN A 177 2.21 17.42 -10.83
CA GLN A 177 3.18 18.39 -10.35
C GLN A 177 4.16 17.79 -9.35
N ASP A 178 3.66 17.02 -8.37
CA ASP A 178 4.48 16.34 -7.39
C ASP A 178 5.51 15.39 -8.04
N LYS A 179 5.06 14.58 -9.01
CA LYS A 179 5.95 13.70 -9.75
C LYS A 179 6.98 14.46 -10.60
N ALA A 180 6.59 15.55 -11.23
CA ALA A 180 7.49 16.39 -12.01
C ALA A 180 8.57 17.03 -11.13
N ARG A 181 8.18 17.54 -9.96
CA ARG A 181 9.10 18.10 -8.96
C ARG A 181 10.13 17.08 -8.50
N ASN A 182 9.69 15.84 -8.21
CA ASN A 182 10.56 14.78 -7.71
C ASN A 182 11.65 14.33 -8.71
N VAL A 183 11.56 14.73 -9.97
CA VAL A 183 12.60 14.51 -11.00
C VAL A 183 13.30 15.79 -11.43
N GLY A 184 13.20 16.84 -10.63
CA GLY A 184 13.90 18.11 -10.85
C GLY A 184 13.22 19.06 -11.84
N PHE A 185 11.97 18.81 -12.25
CA PHE A 185 11.20 19.69 -13.08
C PHE A 185 10.34 20.60 -12.17
N ASP A 186 10.97 21.64 -11.64
CA ASP A 186 10.33 22.67 -10.79
C ASP A 186 10.43 24.03 -11.50
N TRP A 187 9.36 24.82 -11.41
CA TRP A 187 9.27 26.20 -11.93
C TRP A 187 9.07 27.19 -10.79
#